data_ed1093ebe427cddd2c6940d279a66d17
#
_entry.id   ed1093ebe427cddd2c6940d279a66d17
#
_cell.length_a   1.000
_cell.length_b   1.000
_cell.length_c   1.000
_cell.angle_alpha   90.00
_cell.angle_beta   90.00
_cell.angle_gamma   90.00
#
_symmetry.space_group_name_H-M   'P 1'
#
loop_
_entity.id
_entity.type
_entity.pdbx_description
1 polymer ?
#
loop_
_entity_poly.entity_id
_entity_poly.type
_entity_poly.pdbx_seq_one_letter_code
_entity_poly.pdbx_strand_id
1 'polypeptide(L)'
;MATLKGSLYDRREVKKSKKQIKGVKKEKKGVFPLAFFGFLIIFIKGIMPIETKKGIGKNLSAQAGSTSGGEEKLRNKLFLGESLKAKEVLAPYTTFKIGGPADVFFRAKKIEDLVNAVLMASELKIPYFILGGGSNILISDEGFKGLVIRNECRKVDVVGNKIVCQSGAWLDDLVSTAGDNSLTGLEFCAGIPGTVGGAVYGNAGAYGKSIGEFLKEAVILTADGKIEIVDQNYFGFDYRYSHLKRKKDILLSAEFELKKGDNKKIKKEMQRILAERKKKLPNKEGSAGCFFKNVKSENLSAGFLLDRIGAKQLNVGEAAVFSKHANIIINRGNAKAKDVKKLARILKDRVKDKFGIGLQQEVIYIS
;
A
#
# COMPACT_ATOMS: atom_id res chain seq x y z
N MET A 1 -34.59 -32.30 -16.58
CA MET A 1 -35.17 -31.08 -17.16
C MET A 1 -35.72 -30.23 -16.03
N ALA A 2 -35.01 -29.18 -15.65
CA ALA A 2 -35.53 -28.05 -14.87
C ALA A 2 -34.58 -26.88 -15.04
N THR A 3 -35.02 -25.92 -15.83
CA THR A 3 -34.34 -24.69 -16.22
C THR A 3 -34.39 -23.68 -15.07
N LEU A 4 -33.23 -23.22 -14.63
CA LEU A 4 -33.10 -22.07 -13.73
C LEU A 4 -33.22 -20.77 -14.53
N LYS A 5 -34.30 -20.03 -14.32
CA LYS A 5 -34.53 -18.67 -14.82
C LYS A 5 -33.71 -17.67 -14.03
N GLY A 6 -32.91 -16.87 -14.75
CA GLY A 6 -32.08 -15.81 -14.19
C GLY A 6 -32.88 -14.63 -13.66
N SER A 7 -32.33 -13.97 -12.65
CA SER A 7 -32.81 -12.77 -11.99
C SER A 7 -32.90 -11.59 -12.97
N LEU A 8 -34.07 -11.03 -13.10
CA LEU A 8 -34.39 -9.82 -13.85
C LEU A 8 -33.82 -8.58 -13.10
N TYR A 9 -32.79 -7.98 -13.65
CA TYR A 9 -32.43 -6.60 -13.35
C TYR A 9 -33.48 -5.66 -13.94
N ASP A 10 -34.16 -4.89 -13.09
CA ASP A 10 -35.27 -4.03 -13.51
C ASP A 10 -34.77 -2.91 -14.44
N ARG A 11 -35.14 -3.00 -15.74
CA ARG A 11 -34.84 -2.00 -16.78
C ARG A 11 -35.38 -0.59 -16.49
N ARG A 12 -36.26 -0.41 -15.49
CA ARG A 12 -36.84 0.88 -15.10
C ARG A 12 -35.88 1.72 -14.25
N GLU A 13 -35.07 1.10 -13.41
CA GLU A 13 -34.04 1.78 -12.61
C GLU A 13 -32.94 2.36 -13.51
N VAL A 14 -32.53 1.64 -14.55
CA VAL A 14 -31.54 2.10 -15.53
C VAL A 14 -32.02 3.30 -16.34
N LYS A 15 -33.35 3.43 -16.58
CA LYS A 15 -33.94 4.61 -17.28
C LYS A 15 -34.04 5.84 -16.36
N LYS A 16 -34.28 5.68 -15.07
CA LYS A 16 -34.32 6.80 -14.11
C LYS A 16 -32.94 7.43 -13.91
N SER A 17 -31.87 6.62 -13.78
CA SER A 17 -30.51 7.12 -13.67
C SER A 17 -30.03 7.85 -14.93
N LYS A 18 -30.43 7.41 -16.13
CA LYS A 18 -30.14 8.12 -17.39
C LYS A 18 -30.83 9.49 -17.51
N LYS A 19 -31.97 9.69 -16.87
CA LYS A 19 -32.69 10.96 -16.87
C LYS A 19 -32.07 11.98 -15.90
N GLN A 20 -31.52 11.53 -14.76
CA GLN A 20 -30.78 12.39 -13.81
C GLN A 20 -29.43 12.86 -14.36
N ILE A 21 -28.76 12.02 -15.18
CA ILE A 21 -27.47 12.37 -15.82
C ILE A 21 -27.66 13.47 -16.90
N LYS A 22 -28.83 13.62 -17.52
CA LYS A 22 -29.11 14.69 -18.50
C LYS A 22 -29.28 16.07 -17.88
N GLY A 23 -29.56 16.18 -16.58
CA GLY A 23 -29.74 17.46 -15.86
C GLY A 23 -28.44 18.17 -15.45
N VAL A 24 -27.29 17.49 -15.48
CA VAL A 24 -25.99 18.02 -15.02
C VAL A 24 -25.13 18.58 -16.17
N LYS A 25 -25.68 18.64 -17.41
CA LYS A 25 -24.97 19.16 -18.58
C LYS A 25 -25.16 20.66 -18.73
N LYS A 26 -24.65 21.45 -17.81
CA LYS A 26 -24.25 22.87 -18.10
C LYS A 26 -23.31 23.35 -17.01
N GLU A 27 -22.02 22.98 -17.08
CA GLU A 27 -20.90 23.84 -16.77
C GLU A 27 -19.57 23.07 -16.94
N LYS A 28 -18.72 23.67 -17.79
CA LYS A 28 -17.31 23.40 -18.05
C LYS A 28 -16.92 22.17 -18.89
N LYS A 29 -16.44 22.52 -20.10
CA LYS A 29 -15.80 21.64 -21.06
C LYS A 29 -14.56 20.96 -20.49
N GLY A 30 -14.70 19.69 -20.18
CA GLY A 30 -13.65 18.70 -19.98
C GLY A 30 -14.28 17.36 -20.25
N VAL A 31 -13.93 16.73 -21.36
CA VAL A 31 -14.49 15.42 -21.75
C VAL A 31 -13.91 14.37 -20.81
N PHE A 32 -14.67 13.97 -19.79
CA PHE A 32 -14.37 12.87 -18.89
C PHE A 32 -14.98 11.59 -19.43
N PRO A 33 -14.30 10.43 -19.36
CA PRO A 33 -14.95 9.15 -19.51
C PRO A 33 -15.71 8.84 -18.21
N LEU A 34 -16.88 9.44 -18.09
CA LEU A 34 -17.83 9.30 -16.97
C LEU A 34 -18.28 7.86 -16.68
N ALA A 35 -17.96 6.90 -17.57
CA ALA A 35 -18.48 5.54 -17.46
C ALA A 35 -17.84 4.74 -16.30
N PHE A 36 -16.56 4.91 -16.01
CA PHE A 36 -15.88 4.10 -15.01
C PHE A 36 -15.98 4.70 -13.60
N PHE A 37 -15.77 6.01 -13.47
CA PHE A 37 -16.01 6.73 -12.20
C PHE A 37 -17.51 6.77 -11.86
N GLY A 38 -18.38 6.88 -12.85
CA GLY A 38 -19.83 6.76 -12.66
C GLY A 38 -20.26 5.41 -12.08
N PHE A 39 -19.62 4.31 -12.48
CA PHE A 39 -19.88 2.97 -11.91
C PHE A 39 -19.37 2.89 -10.46
N LEU A 40 -18.20 3.42 -10.16
CA LEU A 40 -17.65 3.45 -8.80
C LEU A 40 -18.48 4.37 -7.88
N ILE A 41 -18.91 5.55 -8.36
CA ILE A 41 -19.76 6.48 -7.61
C ILE A 41 -21.19 5.93 -7.43
N ILE A 42 -21.76 5.26 -8.42
CA ILE A 42 -23.08 4.59 -8.30
C ILE A 42 -22.97 3.41 -7.34
N PHE A 43 -21.87 2.67 -7.36
CA PHE A 43 -21.60 1.56 -6.47
C PHE A 43 -21.41 2.04 -5.02
N ILE A 44 -20.66 3.14 -4.83
CA ILE A 44 -20.45 3.79 -3.51
C ILE A 44 -21.77 4.35 -2.96
N LYS A 45 -22.64 4.95 -3.79
CA LYS A 45 -23.99 5.39 -3.36
C LYS A 45 -24.93 4.24 -3.01
N GLY A 46 -24.70 3.04 -3.54
CA GLY A 46 -25.43 1.82 -3.18
C GLY A 46 -24.97 1.17 -1.87
N ILE A 47 -23.78 1.54 -1.36
CA ILE A 47 -23.23 1.03 -0.10
C ILE A 47 -23.70 1.86 1.12
N MET A 48 -24.31 3.02 0.93
CA MET A 48 -24.92 3.78 2.04
C MET A 48 -26.44 3.86 1.88
N PRO A 49 -27.22 3.29 2.82
CA PRO A 49 -27.36 3.92 4.11
C PRO A 49 -27.12 2.95 5.27
N ILE A 50 -26.06 3.14 6.02
CA ILE A 50 -26.13 2.78 7.42
C ILE A 50 -27.04 3.85 8.05
N GLU A 51 -28.35 3.55 8.12
CA GLU A 51 -29.21 4.25 9.05
C GLU A 51 -28.58 4.16 10.42
N THR A 52 -28.03 5.27 10.88
CA THR A 52 -27.73 5.43 12.30
C THR A 52 -29.08 5.39 13.03
N LYS A 53 -29.52 4.21 13.44
CA LYS A 53 -30.58 4.09 14.44
C LYS A 53 -30.11 4.82 15.69
N LYS A 54 -30.52 6.07 15.80
CA LYS A 54 -30.56 6.79 17.08
C LYS A 54 -31.41 5.95 18.03
N GLY A 55 -30.79 5.43 19.08
CA GLY A 55 -31.51 4.89 20.20
C GLY A 55 -30.98 3.55 20.71
N ILE A 56 -29.85 3.56 21.38
CA ILE A 56 -29.57 2.77 22.59
C ILE A 56 -28.45 3.52 23.31
N GLY A 57 -28.78 4.61 23.93
CA GLY A 57 -27.99 5.19 25.00
C GLY A 57 -28.55 4.71 26.31
N LYS A 58 -27.83 3.82 27.02
CA LYS A 58 -27.70 3.83 28.48
C LYS A 58 -26.82 2.65 28.92
N ASN A 59 -25.79 3.02 29.68
CA ASN A 59 -25.00 2.17 30.59
C ASN A 59 -24.12 1.07 29.95
N LEU A 60 -22.88 1.42 29.65
CA LEU A 60 -21.76 0.51 29.78
C LEU A 60 -20.62 1.27 30.45
N SER A 61 -20.54 1.08 31.77
CA SER A 61 -19.40 1.44 32.61
C SER A 61 -18.12 0.84 32.03
N ALA A 62 -17.06 1.65 32.07
CA ALA A 62 -15.71 1.27 31.72
C ALA A 62 -15.27 0.03 32.53
N GLN A 63 -15.13 -1.09 31.86
CA GLN A 63 -14.23 -2.16 32.26
C GLN A 63 -13.27 -2.41 31.11
N ALA A 64 -12.01 -2.12 31.36
CA ALA A 64 -10.88 -2.57 30.55
C ALA A 64 -10.83 -4.10 30.67
N GLY A 65 -11.55 -4.80 29.80
CA GLY A 65 -11.65 -6.24 29.74
C GLY A 65 -11.01 -6.75 28.47
N SER A 66 -10.03 -7.61 28.65
CA SER A 66 -9.36 -8.58 27.79
C SER A 66 -9.63 -8.53 26.27
N THR A 67 -8.57 -8.63 25.47
CA THR A 67 -8.52 -8.70 24.00
C THR A 67 -9.53 -9.69 23.36
N SER A 68 -10.00 -10.71 24.07
CA SER A 68 -10.93 -11.74 23.58
C SER A 68 -12.31 -11.21 23.16
N GLY A 69 -12.86 -10.22 23.86
CA GLY A 69 -14.18 -9.67 23.54
C GLY A 69 -14.22 -8.80 22.28
N GLY A 70 -13.11 -8.17 21.92
CA GLY A 70 -12.97 -7.38 20.68
C GLY A 70 -12.85 -8.26 19.44
N GLU A 71 -12.11 -9.36 19.54
CA GLU A 71 -11.95 -10.35 18.46
C GLU A 71 -13.27 -11.05 18.13
N GLU A 72 -14.02 -11.42 19.14
CA GLU A 72 -15.33 -12.07 18.96
C GLU A 72 -16.37 -11.12 18.35
N LYS A 73 -16.39 -9.84 18.76
CA LYS A 73 -17.24 -8.80 18.15
C LYS A 73 -16.87 -8.54 16.70
N LEU A 74 -15.57 -8.52 16.36
CA LEU A 74 -15.08 -8.43 14.98
C LEU A 74 -15.56 -9.63 14.16
N ARG A 75 -15.42 -10.84 14.65
CA ARG A 75 -15.87 -12.07 13.97
C ARG A 75 -17.36 -12.05 13.71
N ASN A 76 -18.18 -11.70 14.71
CA ASN A 76 -19.63 -11.70 14.61
C ASN A 76 -20.18 -10.59 13.71
N LYS A 77 -19.53 -9.41 13.65
CA LYS A 77 -19.95 -8.28 12.80
C LYS A 77 -19.42 -8.37 11.36
N LEU A 78 -18.24 -8.93 11.13
CA LEU A 78 -17.65 -8.96 9.80
C LEU A 78 -18.24 -10.04 8.88
N PHE A 79 -19.07 -10.97 9.34
CA PHE A 79 -19.67 -12.07 8.53
C PHE A 79 -18.70 -12.69 7.49
N LEU A 80 -17.40 -12.73 7.81
CA LEU A 80 -16.34 -12.92 6.84
C LEU A 80 -15.70 -14.30 7.00
N GLY A 81 -16.42 -15.32 6.71
CA GLY A 81 -15.99 -16.71 6.56
C GLY A 81 -14.47 -16.98 6.69
N GLU A 82 -13.89 -17.69 5.75
CA GLU A 82 -12.47 -18.10 5.70
C GLU A 82 -11.43 -16.96 5.58
N SER A 83 -11.87 -15.70 5.38
CA SER A 83 -10.97 -14.55 5.17
C SER A 83 -10.38 -13.98 6.47
N LEU A 84 -10.89 -14.41 7.64
CA LEU A 84 -10.43 -13.95 8.96
C LEU A 84 -9.66 -15.06 9.68
N LYS A 85 -8.46 -14.75 10.17
CA LYS A 85 -7.61 -15.67 10.94
C LYS A 85 -7.16 -15.02 12.24
N ALA A 86 -7.07 -15.80 13.31
CA ALA A 86 -6.45 -15.39 14.57
C ALA A 86 -5.00 -15.84 14.62
N LYS A 87 -4.14 -15.03 15.26
CA LYS A 87 -2.72 -15.33 15.51
C LYS A 87 -1.94 -15.73 14.26
N GLU A 88 -2.31 -15.14 13.09
CA GLU A 88 -1.60 -15.39 11.82
C GLU A 88 -0.20 -14.81 11.86
N VAL A 89 0.82 -15.61 11.60
CA VAL A 89 2.23 -15.20 11.54
C VAL A 89 2.46 -14.30 10.32
N LEU A 90 3.05 -13.12 10.53
CA LEU A 90 3.17 -12.09 9.50
C LEU A 90 4.44 -12.19 8.64
N ALA A 91 5.46 -12.95 9.08
CA ALA A 91 6.70 -13.14 8.33
C ALA A 91 6.51 -13.54 6.85
N PRO A 92 5.61 -14.48 6.49
CA PRO A 92 5.37 -14.87 5.09
C PRO A 92 4.79 -13.73 4.22
N TYR A 93 4.23 -12.70 4.82
CA TYR A 93 3.59 -11.58 4.13
C TYR A 93 4.52 -10.37 3.97
N THR A 94 5.79 -10.49 4.38
CA THR A 94 6.82 -9.45 4.23
C THR A 94 7.96 -9.94 3.35
N THR A 95 8.55 -9.03 2.57
CA THR A 95 9.76 -9.36 1.79
C THR A 95 10.98 -9.58 2.69
N PHE A 96 10.95 -9.05 3.91
CA PHE A 96 12.00 -9.30 4.90
C PHE A 96 11.95 -10.72 5.50
N LYS A 97 10.77 -11.40 5.37
CA LYS A 97 10.50 -12.70 6.00
C LYS A 97 10.67 -12.65 7.52
N ILE A 98 10.34 -11.52 8.14
CA ILE A 98 10.37 -11.27 9.58
C ILE A 98 9.02 -10.72 10.01
N GLY A 99 8.50 -11.19 11.14
CA GLY A 99 7.26 -10.70 11.75
C GLY A 99 6.58 -11.78 12.59
N GLY A 100 6.23 -11.41 13.80
CA GLY A 100 5.42 -12.23 14.71
C GLY A 100 3.93 -12.26 14.30
N PRO A 101 3.06 -12.80 15.17
CA PRO A 101 1.64 -12.98 14.86
C PRO A 101 0.85 -11.67 14.91
N ALA A 102 -0.19 -11.54 14.07
CA ALA A 102 -1.27 -10.57 14.27
C ALA A 102 -2.32 -11.16 15.20
N ASP A 103 -2.93 -10.34 16.08
CA ASP A 103 -4.06 -10.83 16.88
C ASP A 103 -5.20 -11.28 15.98
N VAL A 104 -5.54 -10.44 15.00
CA VAL A 104 -6.50 -10.76 13.94
C VAL A 104 -5.91 -10.41 12.59
N PHE A 105 -6.05 -11.30 11.62
CA PHE A 105 -5.62 -11.11 10.24
C PHE A 105 -6.80 -11.27 9.30
N PHE A 106 -7.01 -10.30 8.42
CA PHE A 106 -8.10 -10.28 7.46
C PHE A 106 -7.60 -10.02 6.04
N ARG A 107 -8.13 -10.75 5.06
CA ARG A 107 -7.83 -10.56 3.63
C ARG A 107 -8.97 -9.82 2.94
N ALA A 108 -8.75 -8.56 2.59
CA ALA A 108 -9.68 -7.76 1.82
C ALA A 108 -9.42 -7.96 0.32
N LYS A 109 -10.32 -8.66 -0.38
CA LYS A 109 -10.22 -8.92 -1.82
C LYS A 109 -11.02 -7.92 -2.65
N LYS A 110 -11.97 -7.22 -2.03
CA LYS A 110 -12.81 -6.17 -2.62
C LYS A 110 -12.64 -4.87 -1.85
N ILE A 111 -12.88 -3.74 -2.51
CA ILE A 111 -12.80 -2.41 -1.87
C ILE A 111 -13.78 -2.30 -0.71
N GLU A 112 -14.97 -2.88 -0.86
CA GLU A 112 -16.00 -2.89 0.18
C GLU A 112 -15.52 -3.61 1.43
N ASP A 113 -14.84 -4.74 1.28
CA ASP A 113 -14.28 -5.52 2.39
C ASP A 113 -13.21 -4.69 3.13
N LEU A 114 -12.35 -3.99 2.36
CA LEU A 114 -11.33 -3.10 2.93
C LEU A 114 -11.96 -1.96 3.73
N VAL A 115 -12.93 -1.27 3.13
CA VAL A 115 -13.65 -0.14 3.76
C VAL A 115 -14.36 -0.61 5.04
N ASN A 116 -15.13 -1.70 4.95
CA ASN A 116 -15.88 -2.23 6.09
C ASN A 116 -14.96 -2.66 7.25
N ALA A 117 -13.84 -3.33 6.94
CA ALA A 117 -12.88 -3.75 7.96
C ALA A 117 -12.26 -2.55 8.70
N VAL A 118 -11.94 -1.47 7.97
CA VAL A 118 -11.39 -0.24 8.54
C VAL A 118 -12.41 0.49 9.39
N LEU A 119 -13.63 0.70 8.88
CA LEU A 119 -14.69 1.38 9.61
C LEU A 119 -15.04 0.65 10.90
N MET A 120 -15.12 -0.68 10.84
CA MET A 120 -15.39 -1.51 12.00
C MET A 120 -14.27 -1.49 13.04
N ALA A 121 -13.01 -1.59 12.60
CA ALA A 121 -11.88 -1.47 13.51
C ALA A 121 -11.86 -0.11 14.19
N SER A 122 -12.20 0.96 13.46
CA SER A 122 -12.30 2.33 13.99
C SER A 122 -13.46 2.46 15.00
N GLU A 123 -14.65 1.93 14.70
CA GLU A 123 -15.82 1.92 15.60
C GLU A 123 -15.50 1.18 16.91
N LEU A 124 -14.86 0.02 16.81
CA LEU A 124 -14.48 -0.81 17.95
C LEU A 124 -13.20 -0.32 18.66
N LYS A 125 -12.57 0.75 18.17
CA LYS A 125 -11.28 1.29 18.67
C LYS A 125 -10.17 0.24 18.70
N ILE A 126 -10.18 -0.69 17.75
CA ILE A 126 -9.15 -1.72 17.59
C ILE A 126 -8.02 -1.13 16.74
N PRO A 127 -6.75 -1.17 17.19
CA PRO A 127 -5.62 -0.80 16.35
C PRO A 127 -5.63 -1.62 15.06
N TYR A 128 -5.42 -0.98 13.91
CA TYR A 128 -5.34 -1.69 12.65
C TYR A 128 -4.16 -1.23 11.79
N PHE A 129 -3.72 -2.12 10.91
CA PHE A 129 -2.65 -1.87 9.96
C PHE A 129 -3.02 -2.43 8.58
N ILE A 130 -2.89 -1.60 7.53
CA ILE A 130 -3.11 -2.03 6.15
C ILE A 130 -1.81 -2.59 5.59
N LEU A 131 -1.78 -3.87 5.32
CA LEU A 131 -0.64 -4.57 4.76
C LEU A 131 -0.78 -4.70 3.24
N GLY A 132 0.06 -4.00 2.51
CA GLY A 132 0.25 -4.14 1.06
C GLY A 132 1.23 -5.28 0.73
N GLY A 133 2.25 -5.01 -0.11
CA GLY A 133 3.30 -5.98 -0.47
C GLY A 133 4.27 -6.35 0.65
N GLY A 134 4.26 -5.65 1.79
CA GLY A 134 5.18 -5.91 2.89
C GLY A 134 6.66 -5.63 2.56
N SER A 135 6.93 -4.79 1.56
CA SER A 135 8.27 -4.62 0.98
C SER A 135 9.11 -3.49 1.59
N ASN A 136 8.53 -2.66 2.45
CA ASN A 136 9.24 -1.56 3.13
C ASN A 136 8.91 -1.49 4.62
N ILE A 137 8.70 -2.64 5.25
CA ILE A 137 8.34 -2.76 6.66
C ILE A 137 9.19 -3.80 7.37
N LEU A 138 9.38 -3.58 8.67
CA LEU A 138 9.92 -4.54 9.62
C LEU A 138 8.89 -4.73 10.73
N ILE A 139 8.30 -5.91 10.82
CA ILE A 139 7.30 -6.22 11.85
C ILE A 139 8.00 -6.80 13.08
N SER A 140 7.54 -6.40 14.27
CA SER A 140 8.04 -6.91 15.56
C SER A 140 8.03 -8.44 15.64
N ASP A 141 8.96 -8.98 16.42
CA ASP A 141 8.98 -10.41 16.75
C ASP A 141 7.73 -10.82 17.55
N GLU A 142 7.17 -9.88 18.36
CA GLU A 142 5.90 -10.06 19.07
C GLU A 142 4.66 -9.87 18.17
N GLY A 143 4.87 -9.41 16.93
CA GLY A 143 3.80 -9.20 15.96
C GLY A 143 3.08 -7.87 16.09
N PHE A 144 1.77 -7.87 15.84
CA PHE A 144 0.90 -6.69 15.88
C PHE A 144 -0.33 -6.95 16.73
N LYS A 145 -0.52 -6.15 17.78
CA LYS A 145 -1.69 -6.22 18.67
C LYS A 145 -2.85 -5.45 18.07
N GLY A 146 -3.67 -6.17 17.29
CA GLY A 146 -4.82 -5.59 16.60
C GLY A 146 -5.15 -6.33 15.30
N LEU A 147 -5.81 -5.62 14.38
CA LEU A 147 -6.26 -6.13 13.10
C LEU A 147 -5.25 -5.79 11.99
N VAL A 148 -4.65 -6.80 11.37
CA VAL A 148 -3.90 -6.63 10.12
C VAL A 148 -4.83 -6.91 8.94
N ILE A 149 -5.04 -5.91 8.08
CA ILE A 149 -5.85 -6.02 6.88
C ILE A 149 -4.92 -6.17 5.68
N ARG A 150 -4.83 -7.38 5.13
CA ARG A 150 -4.11 -7.66 3.88
C ARG A 150 -4.92 -7.15 2.72
N ASN A 151 -4.45 -6.07 2.10
CA ASN A 151 -5.12 -5.50 0.93
C ASN A 151 -4.76 -6.29 -0.34
N GLU A 152 -5.75 -7.04 -0.85
CA GLU A 152 -5.69 -7.84 -2.07
C GLU A 152 -6.69 -7.34 -3.13
N CYS A 153 -7.11 -6.09 -3.07
CA CYS A 153 -7.92 -5.42 -4.10
C CYS A 153 -7.01 -5.10 -5.29
N ARG A 154 -7.04 -5.94 -6.34
CA ARG A 154 -5.99 -5.97 -7.39
C ARG A 154 -6.44 -5.56 -8.78
N LYS A 155 -7.65 -5.02 -8.94
CA LYS A 155 -8.14 -4.67 -10.26
C LYS A 155 -7.28 -3.58 -10.91
N VAL A 156 -6.97 -3.76 -12.21
CA VAL A 156 -6.24 -2.81 -13.06
C VAL A 156 -7.00 -2.69 -14.38
N ASP A 157 -7.36 -1.48 -14.76
CA ASP A 157 -8.09 -1.18 -16.00
C ASP A 157 -7.40 -0.08 -16.78
N VAL A 158 -7.43 -0.16 -18.11
CA VAL A 158 -6.85 0.83 -19.02
C VAL A 158 -7.95 1.56 -19.78
N VAL A 159 -7.89 2.90 -19.77
CA VAL A 159 -8.82 3.76 -20.49
C VAL A 159 -8.03 4.83 -21.23
N GLY A 160 -7.79 4.61 -22.52
CA GLY A 160 -7.01 5.52 -23.36
C GLY A 160 -5.53 5.59 -22.93
N ASN A 161 -5.12 6.74 -22.40
CA ASN A 161 -3.78 6.97 -21.86
C ASN A 161 -3.75 6.91 -20.32
N LYS A 162 -4.83 6.47 -19.70
CA LYS A 162 -4.94 6.37 -18.25
C LYS A 162 -5.01 4.92 -17.81
N ILE A 163 -4.43 4.63 -16.64
CA ILE A 163 -4.53 3.36 -15.94
C ILE A 163 -5.15 3.60 -14.58
N VAL A 164 -6.27 2.94 -14.32
CA VAL A 164 -6.93 2.96 -13.02
C VAL A 164 -6.65 1.64 -12.32
N CYS A 165 -6.10 1.69 -11.12
CA CYS A 165 -5.81 0.49 -10.35
C CYS A 165 -6.23 0.62 -8.89
N GLN A 166 -6.70 -0.49 -8.34
CA GLN A 166 -6.98 -0.61 -6.91
C GLN A 166 -5.66 -0.67 -6.11
N SER A 167 -5.69 -0.17 -4.89
CA SER A 167 -4.48 0.04 -4.09
C SER A 167 -3.73 -1.26 -3.70
N GLY A 168 -4.40 -2.40 -3.72
CA GLY A 168 -3.80 -3.72 -3.51
C GLY A 168 -3.17 -4.33 -4.77
N ALA A 169 -3.33 -3.72 -5.97
CA ALA A 169 -2.68 -4.18 -7.19
C ALA A 169 -1.15 -4.16 -7.04
N TRP A 170 -0.48 -5.16 -7.60
CA TRP A 170 0.97 -5.15 -7.60
C TRP A 170 1.51 -4.01 -8.46
N LEU A 171 2.57 -3.39 -8.00
CA LEU A 171 3.22 -2.31 -8.77
C LEU A 171 3.76 -2.84 -10.10
N ASP A 172 4.19 -4.09 -10.13
CA ASP A 172 4.67 -4.76 -11.35
C ASP A 172 3.53 -4.99 -12.36
N ASP A 173 2.30 -5.30 -11.90
CA ASP A 173 1.13 -5.40 -12.77
C ASP A 173 0.79 -4.05 -13.41
N LEU A 174 0.85 -2.95 -12.66
CA LEU A 174 0.67 -1.59 -13.19
C LEU A 174 1.72 -1.28 -14.28
N VAL A 175 2.99 -1.57 -14.00
CA VAL A 175 4.11 -1.29 -14.93
C VAL A 175 4.02 -2.14 -16.18
N SER A 176 3.74 -3.44 -16.06
CA SER A 176 3.56 -4.34 -17.21
C SER A 176 2.36 -3.94 -18.05
N THR A 177 1.23 -3.61 -17.41
CA THR A 177 0.02 -3.12 -18.08
C THR A 177 0.32 -1.83 -18.87
N ALA A 178 1.09 -0.89 -18.31
CA ALA A 178 1.51 0.31 -19.02
C ALA A 178 2.34 -0.04 -20.26
N GLY A 179 3.35 -0.89 -20.11
CA GLY A 179 4.22 -1.32 -21.22
C GLY A 179 3.45 -2.02 -22.34
N ASP A 180 2.52 -2.94 -21.99
CA ASP A 180 1.73 -3.69 -22.96
C ASP A 180 0.74 -2.80 -23.75
N ASN A 181 0.32 -1.68 -23.15
CA ASN A 181 -0.55 -0.70 -23.80
C ASN A 181 0.23 0.47 -24.45
N SER A 182 1.55 0.34 -24.61
CA SER A 182 2.43 1.38 -25.19
C SER A 182 2.33 2.72 -24.44
N LEU A 183 2.19 2.67 -23.12
CA LEU A 183 2.15 3.83 -22.23
C LEU A 183 3.49 3.98 -21.50
N THR A 184 4.18 5.11 -21.73
CA THR A 184 5.49 5.42 -21.15
C THR A 184 5.37 6.31 -19.94
N GLY A 185 6.32 6.19 -19.01
CA GLY A 185 6.45 7.03 -17.81
C GLY A 185 6.74 6.21 -16.56
N LEU A 186 6.26 4.97 -16.44
CA LEU A 186 6.39 4.12 -15.26
C LEU A 186 7.51 3.07 -15.34
N GLU A 187 8.36 3.07 -16.37
CA GLU A 187 9.45 2.10 -16.56
C GLU A 187 10.40 2.06 -15.36
N PHE A 188 10.64 3.22 -14.72
CA PHE A 188 11.50 3.33 -13.53
C PHE A 188 11.02 2.49 -12.34
N CYS A 189 9.73 2.14 -12.31
CA CYS A 189 9.14 1.28 -11.28
C CYS A 189 9.38 -0.22 -11.53
N ALA A 190 9.85 -0.62 -12.72
CA ALA A 190 10.06 -2.04 -13.04
C ALA A 190 10.93 -2.73 -11.97
N GLY A 191 10.40 -3.82 -11.39
CA GLY A 191 11.06 -4.58 -10.34
C GLY A 191 11.14 -3.90 -8.97
N ILE A 192 10.35 -2.84 -8.71
CA ILE A 192 10.12 -2.36 -7.33
C ILE A 192 9.04 -3.24 -6.71
N PRO A 193 9.35 -4.02 -5.65
CA PRO A 193 8.37 -4.89 -5.03
C PRO A 193 7.35 -4.08 -4.22
N GLY A 194 6.10 -4.49 -4.24
CA GLY A 194 5.05 -3.88 -3.44
C GLY A 194 3.74 -3.67 -4.21
N THR A 195 2.80 -2.99 -3.57
CA THR A 195 1.51 -2.64 -4.16
C THR A 195 1.45 -1.17 -4.54
N VAL A 196 0.51 -0.82 -5.41
CA VAL A 196 0.23 0.58 -5.78
C VAL A 196 -0.03 1.44 -4.54
N GLY A 197 -0.82 0.95 -3.58
CA GLY A 197 -1.07 1.67 -2.32
C GLY A 197 0.20 1.94 -1.54
N GLY A 198 1.10 0.95 -1.42
CA GLY A 198 2.40 1.13 -0.77
C GLY A 198 3.31 2.09 -1.54
N ALA A 199 3.29 2.04 -2.88
CA ALA A 199 4.06 2.92 -3.74
C ALA A 199 3.61 4.39 -3.63
N VAL A 200 2.30 4.67 -3.62
CA VAL A 200 1.74 6.01 -3.41
C VAL A 200 2.01 6.51 -1.98
N TYR A 201 1.81 5.66 -0.98
CA TYR A 201 2.10 5.98 0.42
C TYR A 201 3.55 6.44 0.64
N GLY A 202 4.50 5.73 0.02
CA GLY A 202 5.92 6.02 0.13
C GLY A 202 6.45 6.99 -0.92
N ASN A 203 5.65 7.43 -1.90
CA ASN A 203 6.11 8.08 -3.13
C ASN A 203 7.29 7.33 -3.73
N ALA A 204 7.06 6.08 -4.13
CA ALA A 204 8.10 5.21 -4.67
C ALA A 204 8.79 5.87 -5.86
N GLY A 205 10.10 5.87 -5.85
CA GLY A 205 10.88 6.54 -6.89
C GLY A 205 12.25 5.92 -7.11
N ALA A 206 12.71 6.04 -8.34
CA ALA A 206 14.04 5.62 -8.79
C ALA A 206 14.43 6.40 -10.06
N TYR A 207 15.71 6.47 -10.36
CA TYR A 207 16.24 7.13 -11.57
C TYR A 207 15.74 8.57 -11.75
N GLY A 208 15.61 9.33 -10.65
CA GLY A 208 15.16 10.72 -10.66
C GLY A 208 13.66 10.95 -10.86
N LYS A 209 12.86 9.88 -10.96
CA LYS A 209 11.39 9.94 -11.09
C LYS A 209 10.70 9.34 -9.88
N SER A 210 9.43 9.72 -9.67
CA SER A 210 8.59 9.17 -8.60
C SER A 210 7.16 8.91 -9.09
N ILE A 211 6.47 7.97 -8.45
CA ILE A 211 5.12 7.57 -8.87
C ILE A 211 4.10 8.72 -8.75
N GLY A 212 4.32 9.63 -7.80
CA GLY A 212 3.47 10.80 -7.60
C GLY A 212 3.42 11.73 -8.82
N GLU A 213 4.47 11.77 -9.66
CA GLU A 213 4.51 12.60 -10.87
C GLU A 213 3.46 12.16 -11.92
N PHE A 214 3.02 10.93 -11.86
CA PHE A 214 2.10 10.33 -12.84
C PHE A 214 0.69 10.12 -12.27
N LEU A 215 0.51 10.28 -10.95
CA LEU A 215 -0.80 10.17 -10.31
C LEU A 215 -1.64 11.39 -10.68
N LYS A 216 -2.83 11.16 -11.23
CA LYS A 216 -3.78 12.20 -11.63
C LYS A 216 -4.85 12.42 -10.58
N GLU A 217 -5.55 11.35 -10.23
CA GLU A 217 -6.64 11.34 -9.25
C GLU A 217 -6.57 10.04 -8.44
N ALA A 218 -7.20 10.05 -7.28
CA ALA A 218 -7.32 8.87 -6.44
C ALA A 218 -8.63 8.88 -5.66
N VAL A 219 -9.09 7.68 -5.31
CA VAL A 219 -10.19 7.50 -4.35
C VAL A 219 -9.57 7.11 -3.02
N ILE A 220 -9.94 7.82 -1.96
CA ILE A 220 -9.48 7.58 -0.60
C ILE A 220 -10.65 7.33 0.35
N LEU A 221 -10.39 6.58 1.41
CA LEU A 221 -11.20 6.56 2.61
C LEU A 221 -10.53 7.48 3.63
N THR A 222 -11.20 8.56 4.00
CA THR A 222 -10.70 9.54 4.97
C THR A 222 -10.77 9.00 6.40
N ALA A 223 -10.03 9.60 7.31
CA ALA A 223 -10.00 9.19 8.72
C ALA A 223 -11.36 9.30 9.42
N ASP A 224 -12.25 10.17 8.92
CA ASP A 224 -13.64 10.32 9.42
C ASP A 224 -14.64 9.39 8.70
N GLY A 225 -14.15 8.46 7.88
CA GLY A 225 -14.94 7.39 7.27
C GLY A 225 -15.66 7.78 5.98
N LYS A 226 -15.32 8.90 5.35
CA LYS A 226 -15.88 9.31 4.06
C LYS A 226 -15.03 8.79 2.90
N ILE A 227 -15.68 8.55 1.77
CA ILE A 227 -14.99 8.22 0.53
C ILE A 227 -14.94 9.48 -0.33
N GLU A 228 -13.73 9.90 -0.69
CA GLU A 228 -13.49 11.13 -1.43
C GLU A 228 -12.61 10.87 -2.65
N ILE A 229 -12.83 11.66 -3.72
CA ILE A 229 -11.97 11.73 -4.88
C ILE A 229 -11.06 12.93 -4.69
N VAL A 230 -9.76 12.71 -4.78
CA VAL A 230 -8.72 13.71 -4.57
C VAL A 230 -7.76 13.76 -5.74
N ASP A 231 -7.20 14.92 -6.01
CA ASP A 231 -6.17 15.11 -7.02
C ASP A 231 -4.74 14.82 -6.48
N GLN A 232 -3.74 14.93 -7.34
CA GLN A 232 -2.34 14.78 -7.00
C GLN A 232 -1.89 15.69 -5.85
N ASN A 233 -2.40 16.94 -5.78
CA ASN A 233 -1.97 17.94 -4.79
C ASN A 233 -2.31 17.52 -3.36
N TYR A 234 -3.41 16.75 -3.19
CA TYR A 234 -3.82 16.21 -1.90
C TYR A 234 -2.72 15.45 -1.18
N PHE A 235 -1.86 14.76 -1.94
CA PHE A 235 -0.82 13.89 -1.40
C PHE A 235 0.42 14.63 -0.94
N GLY A 236 0.65 15.88 -1.34
CA GLY A 236 1.83 16.66 -0.98
C GLY A 236 3.12 15.86 -1.12
N PHE A 237 3.29 15.24 -2.28
CA PHE A 237 4.42 14.34 -2.54
C PHE A 237 5.77 15.02 -2.37
N ASP A 238 6.68 14.34 -1.69
CA ASP A 238 8.10 14.65 -1.59
C ASP A 238 8.93 13.37 -1.61
N TYR A 239 10.22 13.48 -1.45
CA TYR A 239 11.16 12.36 -1.40
C TYR A 239 10.77 11.35 -0.31
N ARG A 240 10.34 10.14 -0.72
CA ARG A 240 9.89 9.09 0.18
C ARG A 240 8.78 9.53 1.13
N TYR A 241 7.91 10.41 0.64
CA TYR A 241 6.85 11.00 1.45
C TYR A 241 5.57 11.22 0.65
N SER A 242 4.45 11.00 1.31
CA SER A 242 3.13 11.52 0.96
C SER A 242 2.38 11.90 2.24
N HIS A 243 1.37 12.75 2.14
CA HIS A 243 0.52 13.13 3.28
C HIS A 243 -0.18 11.94 3.93
N LEU A 244 -0.37 10.81 3.23
CA LEU A 244 -0.91 9.58 3.82
C LEU A 244 -0.09 9.09 5.03
N LYS A 245 1.18 9.47 5.15
CA LYS A 245 2.02 9.14 6.33
C LYS A 245 1.63 9.89 7.60
N ARG A 246 0.96 11.03 7.48
CA ARG A 246 0.49 11.85 8.61
C ARG A 246 -1.01 11.72 8.81
N LYS A 247 -1.77 11.67 7.72
CA LYS A 247 -3.20 11.45 7.73
C LYS A 247 -3.47 9.96 7.93
N LYS A 248 -4.57 9.62 8.56
CA LYS A 248 -5.01 8.21 8.68
C LYS A 248 -5.88 7.80 7.49
N ASP A 249 -5.76 8.52 6.37
CA ASP A 249 -6.52 8.25 5.17
C ASP A 249 -5.94 7.04 4.42
N ILE A 250 -6.80 6.28 3.77
CA ILE A 250 -6.45 5.03 3.11
C ILE A 250 -6.71 5.16 1.62
N LEU A 251 -5.70 4.90 0.80
CA LEU A 251 -5.86 4.82 -0.64
C LEU A 251 -6.70 3.59 -1.00
N LEU A 252 -7.78 3.78 -1.74
CA LEU A 252 -8.62 2.71 -2.27
C LEU A 252 -8.27 2.40 -3.73
N SER A 253 -8.15 3.42 -4.57
CA SER A 253 -7.70 3.30 -5.96
C SER A 253 -6.95 4.55 -6.42
N ALA A 254 -6.17 4.42 -7.48
CA ALA A 254 -5.40 5.50 -8.09
C ALA A 254 -5.55 5.48 -9.61
N GLU A 255 -5.66 6.65 -10.23
CA GLU A 255 -5.59 6.87 -11.66
C GLU A 255 -4.24 7.48 -12.02
N PHE A 256 -3.53 6.84 -12.93
CA PHE A 256 -2.28 7.34 -13.48
C PHE A 256 -2.49 7.80 -14.92
N GLU A 257 -2.06 9.03 -15.24
CA GLU A 257 -2.10 9.57 -16.58
C GLU A 257 -0.71 9.48 -17.22
N LEU A 258 -0.61 8.73 -18.33
CA LEU A 258 0.65 8.40 -18.99
C LEU A 258 0.66 8.95 -20.41
N LYS A 259 1.81 8.87 -21.08
CA LYS A 259 1.95 9.27 -22.48
C LYS A 259 2.03 8.06 -23.39
N LYS A 260 1.52 8.17 -24.62
CA LYS A 260 1.79 7.15 -25.66
C LYS A 260 3.27 7.15 -26.00
N GLY A 261 3.83 5.97 -26.17
CA GLY A 261 5.24 5.77 -26.49
C GLY A 261 5.47 4.57 -27.41
N ASP A 262 6.73 4.39 -27.80
CA ASP A 262 7.14 3.23 -28.58
C ASP A 262 7.23 1.98 -27.68
N ASN A 263 6.41 0.96 -27.96
CA ASN A 263 6.35 -0.26 -27.19
C ASN A 263 7.70 -0.98 -27.04
N LYS A 264 8.49 -1.02 -28.14
CA LYS A 264 9.80 -1.68 -28.14
C LYS A 264 10.79 -0.94 -27.22
N LYS A 265 10.79 0.41 -27.27
CA LYS A 265 11.63 1.24 -26.38
C LYS A 265 11.24 1.10 -24.93
N ILE A 266 9.93 1.11 -24.62
CA ILE A 266 9.39 0.92 -23.25
C ILE A 266 9.86 -0.43 -22.70
N LYS A 267 9.61 -1.52 -23.42
CA LYS A 267 9.99 -2.88 -22.99
C LYS A 267 11.50 -3.04 -22.84
N LYS A 268 12.29 -2.45 -23.74
CA LYS A 268 13.75 -2.45 -23.65
C LYS A 268 14.24 -1.74 -22.37
N GLU A 269 13.65 -0.59 -22.04
CA GLU A 269 14.01 0.16 -20.82
C GLU A 269 13.63 -0.60 -19.56
N MET A 270 12.43 -1.18 -19.50
CA MET A 270 12.01 -2.05 -18.37
C MET A 270 12.99 -3.21 -18.19
N GLN A 271 13.38 -3.89 -19.26
CA GLN A 271 14.35 -5.00 -19.20
C GLN A 271 15.73 -4.54 -18.71
N ARG A 272 16.20 -3.37 -19.16
CA ARG A 272 17.46 -2.75 -18.68
C ARG A 272 17.42 -2.54 -17.18
N ILE A 273 16.33 -1.94 -16.67
CA ILE A 273 16.14 -1.65 -15.25
C ILE A 273 16.07 -2.95 -14.43
N LEU A 274 15.32 -3.94 -14.89
CA LEU A 274 15.23 -5.25 -14.23
C LEU A 274 16.59 -5.94 -14.14
N ALA A 275 17.38 -5.90 -15.22
CA ALA A 275 18.73 -6.48 -15.25
C ALA A 275 19.67 -5.78 -14.26
N GLU A 276 19.63 -4.44 -14.18
CA GLU A 276 20.42 -3.68 -13.20
C GLU A 276 20.03 -4.01 -11.75
N ARG A 277 18.72 -4.09 -11.46
CA ARG A 277 18.22 -4.45 -10.12
C ARG A 277 18.67 -5.85 -9.73
N LYS A 278 18.54 -6.83 -10.61
CA LYS A 278 18.97 -8.22 -10.38
C LYS A 278 20.46 -8.32 -10.01
N LYS A 279 21.29 -7.45 -10.55
CA LYS A 279 22.74 -7.41 -10.22
C LYS A 279 23.02 -6.85 -8.82
N LYS A 280 22.22 -5.86 -8.38
CA LYS A 280 22.49 -5.04 -7.17
C LYS A 280 21.68 -5.44 -5.93
N LEU A 281 20.53 -6.08 -6.10
CA LEU A 281 19.60 -6.39 -5.02
C LEU A 281 19.70 -7.86 -4.59
N PRO A 282 19.35 -8.20 -3.34
CA PRO A 282 19.28 -9.58 -2.89
C PRO A 282 18.17 -10.33 -3.64
N ASN A 283 18.49 -11.55 -4.09
CA ASN A 283 17.54 -12.38 -4.85
C ASN A 283 16.94 -13.50 -4.02
N LYS A 284 17.65 -13.97 -3.00
CA LYS A 284 17.29 -15.13 -2.17
C LYS A 284 16.97 -14.73 -0.74
N GLU A 285 17.74 -13.80 -0.22
CA GLU A 285 17.66 -13.32 1.16
C GLU A 285 16.46 -12.40 1.34
N GLY A 286 15.79 -12.46 2.49
CA GLY A 286 14.75 -11.52 2.85
C GLY A 286 15.33 -10.11 3.08
N SER A 287 14.67 -9.08 2.56
CA SER A 287 15.03 -7.68 2.82
C SER A 287 13.86 -6.74 2.58
N ALA A 288 13.95 -5.52 3.09
CA ALA A 288 13.01 -4.43 2.82
C ALA A 288 13.61 -3.35 1.88
N GLY A 289 14.58 -3.71 1.04
CA GLY A 289 15.28 -2.77 0.18
C GLY A 289 16.26 -1.87 0.96
N CYS A 290 16.44 -0.63 0.49
CA CYS A 290 17.30 0.35 1.16
C CYS A 290 16.76 0.68 2.55
N PHE A 291 17.59 0.53 3.58
CA PHE A 291 17.16 0.70 4.97
C PHE A 291 17.10 2.16 5.41
N PHE A 292 17.99 3.00 4.87
CA PHE A 292 18.07 4.42 5.20
C PHE A 292 17.81 5.28 3.96
N LYS A 293 17.23 6.47 4.18
CA LYS A 293 17.07 7.50 3.17
C LYS A 293 18.42 8.11 2.80
N ASN A 294 18.57 8.55 1.55
CA ASN A 294 19.70 9.37 1.16
C ASN A 294 19.64 10.74 1.85
N VAL A 295 20.81 11.33 2.08
CA VAL A 295 20.97 12.64 2.75
C VAL A 295 20.92 13.72 1.68
N LYS A 296 19.72 14.25 1.42
CA LYS A 296 19.50 15.24 0.35
C LYS A 296 20.25 16.55 0.57
N SER A 297 20.32 17.03 1.82
CA SER A 297 21.04 18.26 2.17
C SER A 297 22.50 18.25 1.74
N GLU A 298 23.12 17.06 1.76
CA GLU A 298 24.54 16.87 1.44
C GLU A 298 24.74 16.25 0.04
N ASN A 299 23.65 15.98 -0.69
CA ASN A 299 23.69 15.22 -1.95
C ASN A 299 24.44 13.88 -1.83
N LEU A 300 24.38 13.24 -0.66
CA LEU A 300 25.08 12.00 -0.37
C LEU A 300 24.12 10.81 -0.31
N SER A 301 24.52 9.69 -0.91
CA SER A 301 23.77 8.45 -0.74
C SER A 301 24.10 7.79 0.61
N ALA A 302 23.08 7.29 1.30
CA ALA A 302 23.30 6.51 2.52
C ALA A 302 24.19 5.28 2.25
N GLY A 303 24.05 4.67 1.08
CA GLY A 303 24.91 3.55 0.67
C GLY A 303 26.38 3.90 0.62
N PHE A 304 26.73 5.10 0.12
CA PHE A 304 28.11 5.59 0.11
C PHE A 304 28.66 5.77 1.54
N LEU A 305 27.92 6.44 2.41
CA LEU A 305 28.33 6.66 3.80
C LEU A 305 28.54 5.34 4.55
N LEU A 306 27.61 4.40 4.38
CA LEU A 306 27.67 3.08 4.98
C LEU A 306 28.84 2.24 4.44
N ASP A 307 29.14 2.33 3.17
CA ASP A 307 30.29 1.63 2.59
C ASP A 307 31.62 2.12 3.20
N ARG A 308 31.74 3.43 3.42
CA ARG A 308 32.90 4.09 4.03
C ARG A 308 33.13 3.74 5.50
N ILE A 309 32.15 3.24 6.21
CA ILE A 309 32.29 2.73 7.59
C ILE A 309 32.50 1.20 7.63
N GLY A 310 32.68 0.54 6.49
CA GLY A 310 32.84 -0.91 6.43
C GLY A 310 31.55 -1.69 6.75
N ALA A 311 30.37 -1.10 6.50
CA ALA A 311 29.07 -1.68 6.89
C ALA A 311 28.87 -3.11 6.39
N LYS A 312 29.38 -3.47 5.20
CA LYS A 312 29.20 -4.80 4.59
C LYS A 312 29.78 -5.96 5.39
N GLN A 313 30.64 -5.68 6.36
CA GLN A 313 31.21 -6.67 7.28
C GLN A 313 30.36 -6.86 8.55
N LEU A 314 29.30 -6.09 8.72
CA LEU A 314 28.54 -6.07 9.97
C LEU A 314 27.32 -6.98 9.92
N ASN A 315 27.11 -7.66 11.02
CA ASN A 315 25.91 -8.46 11.29
C ASN A 315 25.56 -8.42 12.79
N VAL A 316 24.31 -8.76 13.09
CA VAL A 316 23.81 -9.03 14.44
C VAL A 316 22.91 -10.25 14.34
N GLY A 317 23.30 -11.36 14.96
CA GLY A 317 22.61 -12.63 14.72
C GLY A 317 22.57 -12.94 13.21
N GLU A 318 21.39 -13.30 12.70
CA GLU A 318 21.19 -13.59 11.29
C GLU A 318 20.81 -12.36 10.45
N ALA A 319 20.70 -11.17 11.05
CA ALA A 319 20.60 -9.91 10.32
C ALA A 319 21.99 -9.44 9.89
N ALA A 320 22.20 -9.22 8.60
CA ALA A 320 23.49 -8.79 8.05
C ALA A 320 23.33 -7.70 7.00
N VAL A 321 24.39 -6.91 6.78
CA VAL A 321 24.42 -6.00 5.63
C VAL A 321 24.75 -6.79 4.37
N PHE A 322 24.00 -6.51 3.31
CA PHE A 322 24.17 -7.21 2.02
C PHE A 322 25.52 -6.86 1.38
N SER A 323 26.26 -7.88 0.96
CA SER A 323 27.64 -7.73 0.44
C SER A 323 27.75 -6.82 -0.80
N LYS A 324 26.69 -6.79 -1.65
CA LYS A 324 26.69 -5.97 -2.88
C LYS A 324 26.13 -4.56 -2.66
N HIS A 325 25.47 -4.26 -1.53
CA HIS A 325 24.85 -2.97 -1.30
C HIS A 325 24.80 -2.60 0.20
N ALA A 326 25.63 -1.65 0.62
CA ALA A 326 25.82 -1.31 2.04
C ALA A 326 24.58 -0.76 2.76
N ASN A 327 23.57 -0.23 2.02
CA ASN A 327 22.32 0.26 2.59
C ASN A 327 21.19 -0.79 2.57
N ILE A 328 21.50 -2.06 2.39
CA ILE A 328 20.50 -3.13 2.45
C ILE A 328 20.84 -4.07 3.59
N ILE A 329 19.91 -4.23 4.51
CA ILE A 329 19.98 -5.26 5.55
C ILE A 329 19.22 -6.47 5.06
N ILE A 330 19.81 -7.65 5.20
CA ILE A 330 19.23 -8.94 4.78
C ILE A 330 18.98 -9.84 5.99
N ASN A 331 17.99 -10.70 5.86
CA ASN A 331 17.74 -11.84 6.71
C ASN A 331 18.41 -13.08 6.09
N ARG A 332 19.42 -13.65 6.75
CA ARG A 332 20.13 -14.86 6.30
C ARG A 332 19.35 -16.16 6.53
N GLY A 333 18.15 -16.05 7.14
CA GLY A 333 17.25 -17.19 7.38
C GLY A 333 16.39 -16.98 8.62
N ASN A 334 17.01 -16.82 9.79
CA ASN A 334 16.32 -16.75 11.08
C ASN A 334 16.53 -15.43 11.83
N ALA A 335 16.79 -14.31 11.11
CA ALA A 335 16.95 -13.01 11.72
C ALA A 335 15.67 -12.59 12.47
N LYS A 336 15.86 -12.00 13.64
CA LYS A 336 14.79 -11.41 14.43
C LYS A 336 14.68 -9.90 14.15
N ALA A 337 13.49 -9.34 14.33
CA ALA A 337 13.30 -7.89 14.21
C ALA A 337 14.21 -7.09 15.14
N LYS A 338 14.44 -7.60 16.35
CA LYS A 338 15.40 -7.02 17.32
C LYS A 338 16.83 -6.98 16.79
N ASP A 339 17.27 -7.98 16.04
CA ASP A 339 18.63 -8.05 15.46
C ASP A 339 18.79 -6.99 14.38
N VAL A 340 17.78 -6.87 13.49
CA VAL A 340 17.74 -5.83 12.45
C VAL A 340 17.77 -4.42 13.07
N LYS A 341 16.98 -4.18 14.12
CA LYS A 341 16.97 -2.88 14.85
C LYS A 341 18.32 -2.59 15.48
N LYS A 342 18.95 -3.57 16.12
CA LYS A 342 20.28 -3.43 16.72
C LYS A 342 21.34 -3.14 15.66
N LEU A 343 21.33 -3.87 14.54
CA LEU A 343 22.26 -3.62 13.44
C LEU A 343 22.05 -2.22 12.84
N ALA A 344 20.82 -1.82 12.59
CA ALA A 344 20.49 -0.50 12.07
C ALA A 344 20.97 0.63 13.01
N ARG A 345 20.88 0.44 14.34
CA ARG A 345 21.39 1.38 15.32
C ARG A 345 22.92 1.49 15.23
N ILE A 346 23.63 0.37 15.20
CA ILE A 346 25.11 0.34 15.06
C ILE A 346 25.54 1.10 13.79
N LEU A 347 24.82 0.87 12.66
CA LEU A 347 25.10 1.55 11.40
C LEU A 347 24.91 3.07 11.50
N LYS A 348 23.82 3.53 12.14
CA LYS A 348 23.56 4.96 12.37
C LYS A 348 24.62 5.60 13.24
N ASP A 349 24.97 4.95 14.35
CA ASP A 349 25.93 5.49 15.30
C ASP A 349 27.30 5.63 14.64
N ARG A 350 27.80 4.61 13.94
CA ARG A 350 29.09 4.67 13.21
C ARG A 350 29.14 5.75 12.13
N VAL A 351 28.02 5.97 11.39
CA VAL A 351 27.97 7.06 10.40
C VAL A 351 27.99 8.40 11.09
N LYS A 352 27.25 8.57 12.19
CA LYS A 352 27.25 9.79 12.99
C LYS A 352 28.62 10.10 13.56
N ASP A 353 29.31 9.10 14.16
CA ASP A 353 30.62 9.26 14.76
C ASP A 353 31.69 9.65 13.71
N LYS A 354 31.63 9.06 12.51
CA LYS A 354 32.65 9.30 11.49
C LYS A 354 32.40 10.56 10.65
N PHE A 355 31.14 10.91 10.40
CA PHE A 355 30.77 11.98 9.45
C PHE A 355 29.94 13.10 10.08
N GLY A 356 29.50 12.99 11.34
CA GLY A 356 28.57 13.93 11.96
C GLY A 356 27.14 13.84 11.41
N ILE A 357 26.84 12.90 10.50
CA ILE A 357 25.57 12.81 9.76
C ILE A 357 24.62 11.81 10.41
N GLY A 358 23.42 12.26 10.74
CA GLY A 358 22.32 11.42 11.25
C GLY A 358 21.53 10.75 10.14
N LEU A 359 21.65 9.43 9.94
CA LEU A 359 20.84 8.71 8.96
C LEU A 359 19.37 8.60 9.38
N GLN A 360 18.45 8.86 8.43
CA GLN A 360 17.01 8.64 8.62
C GLN A 360 16.61 7.27 8.09
N GLN A 361 15.87 6.51 8.89
CA GLN A 361 15.33 5.22 8.49
C GLN A 361 14.22 5.41 7.43
N GLU A 362 14.25 4.60 6.36
CA GLU A 362 13.21 4.53 5.34
C GLU A 362 12.21 3.40 5.64
N VAL A 363 12.71 2.25 6.11
CA VAL A 363 11.91 1.09 6.49
C VAL A 363 11.03 1.42 7.70
N ILE A 364 9.74 1.08 7.61
CA ILE A 364 8.75 1.37 8.67
C ILE A 364 8.71 0.21 9.65
N TYR A 365 8.87 0.50 10.94
CA TYR A 365 8.71 -0.48 12.00
C TYR A 365 7.25 -0.59 12.43
N ILE A 366 6.74 -1.81 12.56
CA ILE A 366 5.38 -2.15 12.96
C ILE A 366 5.43 -3.02 14.22
N SER A 367 4.74 -2.58 15.29
CA SER A 367 4.66 -3.28 16.57
C SER A 367 3.30 -3.07 17.23
#